data_d30e43e4b6357a043657dda752725ec4
#
_entry.id   d30e43e4b6357a043657dda752725ec4
#
_cell.length_a   1.000
_cell.length_b   1.000
_cell.length_c   1.000
_cell.angle_alpha   90.00
_cell.angle_beta   90.00
_cell.angle_gamma   90.00
#
_symmetry.space_group_name_H-M   'P 1'
#
loop_
_entity.id
_entity.type
_entity.pdbx_description
1 polymer ?
#
loop_
_entity_poly.entity_id
_entity_poly.type
_entity_poly.pdbx_seq_one_letter_code
_entity_poly.pdbx_strand_id
1 'polypeptide(L)'
;AERGRIQSAWILVGALDWSRLILREDSLAQGGDGTDNLSEPWAVPLQEARLSTFLAANRNVAQVDDASTDTADAFLSGQITDQQGLLNLRNLAGDKQVDATAQRQFARLFDYLGLPRQQLDQLAQAVLLATTREGEPNNTPLLPQSVAQLGWWGLPQQSIAALAPYVTLLPVRTLVNLNTA
;
A
#
# COMPACT_ATOMS: atom_id res chain seq x y z
N ALA A 1 13.88 3.49 -27.81
CA ALA A 1 13.59 3.90 -26.42
C ALA A 1 12.08 3.85 -26.10
N GLU A 2 11.17 4.36 -26.93
CA GLU A 2 9.73 4.46 -26.65
C GLU A 2 9.02 3.10 -26.66
N ARG A 3 9.32 2.23 -27.63
CA ARG A 3 8.81 0.84 -27.68
C ARG A 3 9.12 0.06 -26.40
N GLY A 4 10.35 0.13 -25.91
CA GLY A 4 10.75 -0.58 -24.68
C GLY A 4 9.96 -0.09 -23.45
N ARG A 5 9.69 1.22 -23.34
CA ARG A 5 8.87 1.76 -22.24
C ARG A 5 7.42 1.27 -22.31
N ILE A 6 6.84 1.23 -23.50
CA ILE A 6 5.47 0.72 -23.69
C ILE A 6 5.39 -0.78 -23.36
N GLN A 7 6.35 -1.58 -23.83
CA GLN A 7 6.43 -3.01 -23.51
C GLN A 7 6.57 -3.23 -22.00
N SER A 8 7.48 -2.53 -21.33
CA SER A 8 7.65 -2.62 -19.88
C SER A 8 6.37 -2.24 -19.13
N ALA A 9 5.64 -1.21 -19.58
CA ALA A 9 4.37 -0.83 -18.98
C ALA A 9 3.31 -1.94 -19.09
N TRP A 10 3.18 -2.58 -20.25
CA TRP A 10 2.25 -3.69 -20.43
C TRP A 10 2.61 -4.92 -19.59
N ILE A 11 3.91 -5.24 -19.48
CA ILE A 11 4.41 -6.32 -18.61
C ILE A 11 4.04 -6.05 -17.16
N LEU A 12 4.22 -4.82 -16.67
CA LEU A 12 3.86 -4.43 -15.30
C LEU A 12 2.34 -4.52 -15.07
N VAL A 13 1.52 -4.14 -16.04
CA VAL A 13 0.06 -4.31 -15.94
C VAL A 13 -0.29 -5.80 -15.83
N GLY A 14 0.32 -6.65 -16.64
CA GLY A 14 0.12 -8.10 -16.56
C GLY A 14 0.56 -8.68 -15.21
N ALA A 15 1.67 -8.21 -14.66
CA ALA A 15 2.13 -8.62 -13.33
C ALA A 15 1.16 -8.20 -12.21
N LEU A 16 0.58 -7.00 -12.31
CA LEU A 16 -0.47 -6.55 -11.37
C LEU A 16 -1.75 -7.39 -11.47
N ASP A 17 -2.17 -7.75 -12.67
CA ASP A 17 -3.36 -8.59 -12.85
C ASP A 17 -3.13 -10.01 -12.32
N TRP A 18 -1.92 -10.54 -12.50
CA TRP A 18 -1.51 -11.81 -11.90
C TRP A 18 -1.51 -11.75 -10.37
N SER A 19 -0.99 -10.69 -9.78
CA SER A 19 -1.04 -10.47 -8.32
C SER A 19 -2.47 -10.47 -7.79
N ARG A 20 -3.40 -9.83 -8.50
CA ARG A 20 -4.84 -9.83 -8.17
C ARG A 20 -5.44 -11.24 -8.24
N LEU A 21 -5.00 -12.05 -9.20
CA LEU A 21 -5.46 -13.44 -9.32
C LEU A 21 -4.99 -14.28 -8.13
N ILE A 22 -3.74 -14.16 -7.72
CA ILE A 22 -3.21 -14.84 -6.52
C ILE A 22 -4.05 -14.48 -5.29
N LEU A 23 -4.26 -13.19 -5.03
CA LEU A 23 -5.05 -12.73 -3.88
C LEU A 23 -6.51 -13.23 -3.95
N ARG A 24 -7.08 -13.32 -5.15
CA ARG A 24 -8.41 -13.87 -5.33
C ARG A 24 -8.47 -15.37 -5.06
N GLU A 25 -7.50 -16.13 -5.55
CA GLU A 25 -7.43 -17.58 -5.31
C GLU A 25 -7.23 -17.87 -3.82
N ASP A 26 -6.38 -17.08 -3.15
CA ASP A 26 -6.18 -17.16 -1.72
C ASP A 26 -7.49 -16.92 -0.94
N SER A 27 -8.20 -15.84 -1.27
CA SER A 27 -9.50 -15.52 -0.65
C SER A 27 -10.60 -16.57 -0.89
N LEU A 28 -10.47 -17.42 -1.92
CA LEU A 28 -11.40 -18.48 -2.28
C LEU A 28 -10.95 -19.87 -1.80
N ALA A 29 -9.72 -19.98 -1.27
CA ALA A 29 -9.17 -21.27 -0.83
C ALA A 29 -10.04 -21.89 0.27
N GLN A 30 -10.59 -23.08 -0.02
CA GLN A 30 -11.39 -23.83 0.94
C GLN A 30 -10.47 -24.35 2.04
N GLY A 31 -10.65 -23.88 3.27
CA GLY A 31 -9.87 -24.31 4.44
C GLY A 31 -8.95 -23.23 4.99
N GLY A 32 -8.90 -22.06 4.39
CA GLY A 32 -8.28 -20.89 5.00
C GLY A 32 -9.07 -20.43 6.24
N ASP A 33 -8.37 -19.93 7.24
CA ASP A 33 -8.98 -19.39 8.46
C ASP A 33 -9.60 -18.00 8.24
N GLY A 34 -9.55 -17.49 7.00
CA GLY A 34 -10.05 -16.16 6.61
C GLY A 34 -9.19 -15.02 7.13
N THR A 35 -7.95 -15.30 7.52
CA THR A 35 -6.98 -14.29 7.98
C THR A 35 -5.80 -14.22 7.04
N ASP A 36 -5.42 -13.02 6.63
CA ASP A 36 -4.19 -12.78 5.87
C ASP A 36 -2.98 -12.83 6.81
N ASN A 37 -1.94 -13.60 6.43
CA ASN A 37 -0.72 -13.73 7.20
C ASN A 37 0.52 -13.93 6.31
N LEU A 38 1.71 -13.69 6.88
CA LEU A 38 2.98 -13.73 6.14
C LEU A 38 3.46 -15.13 5.73
N SER A 39 2.77 -16.20 6.12
CA SER A 39 3.08 -17.56 5.66
C SER A 39 2.35 -17.96 4.37
N GLU A 40 1.48 -17.11 3.87
CA GLU A 40 0.71 -17.35 2.65
C GLU A 40 1.52 -17.09 1.37
N PRO A 41 1.15 -17.74 0.26
CA PRO A 41 1.90 -17.65 -0.99
C PRO A 41 2.06 -16.23 -1.53
N TRP A 42 1.09 -15.34 -1.29
CA TRP A 42 1.16 -13.96 -1.74
C TRP A 42 2.23 -13.14 -1.02
N ALA A 43 2.59 -13.52 0.21
CA ALA A 43 3.59 -12.81 1.01
C ALA A 43 5.03 -13.13 0.60
N VAL A 44 5.23 -14.19 -0.20
CA VAL A 44 6.57 -14.57 -0.70
C VAL A 44 6.96 -13.64 -1.84
N PRO A 45 8.06 -12.85 -1.69
CA PRO A 45 8.53 -11.97 -2.76
C PRO A 45 8.90 -12.77 -4.01
N LEU A 46 8.44 -12.32 -5.17
CA LEU A 46 8.91 -12.82 -6.44
C LEU A 46 10.36 -12.34 -6.63
N GLN A 47 11.31 -13.26 -6.47
CA GLN A 47 12.71 -12.99 -6.79
C GLN A 47 12.86 -12.72 -8.29
N GLU A 48 13.93 -12.02 -8.66
CA GLU A 48 14.24 -11.72 -10.05
C GLU A 48 14.19 -12.99 -10.91
N ALA A 49 13.21 -13.07 -11.78
CA ALA A 49 13.00 -14.18 -12.70
C ALA A 49 12.95 -13.66 -14.13
N ARG A 50 13.50 -14.45 -15.09
CA ARG A 50 13.31 -14.13 -16.50
C ARG A 50 11.83 -14.11 -16.85
N LEU A 51 11.39 -13.10 -17.58
CA LEU A 51 9.99 -12.97 -17.98
C LEU A 51 9.50 -14.21 -18.74
N SER A 52 10.33 -14.81 -19.57
CA SER A 52 10.02 -16.06 -20.28
C SER A 52 9.70 -17.21 -19.33
N THR A 53 10.43 -17.34 -18.21
CA THR A 53 10.20 -18.36 -17.20
C THR A 53 8.91 -18.08 -16.43
N PHE A 54 8.64 -16.81 -16.11
CA PHE A 54 7.42 -16.37 -15.45
C PHE A 54 6.18 -16.66 -16.31
N LEU A 55 6.21 -16.35 -17.61
CA LEU A 55 5.12 -16.63 -18.54
C LEU A 55 4.91 -18.14 -18.78
N ALA A 56 5.98 -18.93 -18.81
CA ALA A 56 5.90 -20.39 -18.96
C ALA A 56 5.30 -21.09 -17.72
N ALA A 57 5.51 -20.57 -16.53
CA ALA A 57 4.90 -21.08 -15.29
C ALA A 57 3.39 -20.88 -15.27
N ASN A 58 2.89 -19.88 -15.97
CA ASN A 58 1.46 -19.59 -16.13
C ASN A 58 0.90 -20.33 -17.37
N ARG A 59 0.75 -21.65 -17.26
CA ARG A 59 0.31 -22.56 -18.35
C ARG A 59 -1.05 -22.27 -18.99
N ASN A 60 -1.75 -21.22 -18.58
CA ASN A 60 -3.04 -20.79 -19.16
C ASN A 60 -2.92 -19.63 -20.13
N VAL A 61 -1.74 -19.08 -20.37
CA VAL A 61 -1.52 -18.09 -21.42
C VAL A 61 -1.02 -18.85 -22.64
N ALA A 62 -1.81 -18.82 -23.72
CA ALA A 62 -1.45 -19.42 -25.00
C ALA A 62 0.00 -19.06 -25.35
N GLN A 63 0.79 -20.09 -25.74
CA GLN A 63 2.12 -19.89 -26.28
C GLN A 63 2.02 -18.88 -27.43
N VAL A 64 2.45 -17.66 -27.16
CA VAL A 64 2.70 -16.69 -28.23
C VAL A 64 4.09 -17.02 -28.71
N ASP A 65 4.14 -17.85 -29.77
CA ASP A 65 5.38 -18.23 -30.49
C ASP A 65 6.10 -17.03 -31.15
N ASP A 66 5.59 -15.82 -30.90
CA ASP A 66 6.10 -14.58 -31.50
C ASP A 66 6.61 -13.59 -30.44
N ALA A 67 7.24 -14.12 -29.38
CA ALA A 67 8.00 -13.26 -28.47
C ALA A 67 9.22 -12.75 -29.24
N SER A 68 9.15 -11.50 -29.70
CA SER A 68 10.30 -10.80 -30.24
C SER A 68 11.50 -11.01 -29.31
N THR A 69 12.66 -11.31 -29.83
CA THR A 69 13.91 -11.58 -29.12
C THR A 69 14.29 -10.56 -28.07
N ASP A 70 13.72 -9.36 -28.12
CA ASP A 70 13.91 -8.24 -27.17
C ASP A 70 13.26 -8.46 -25.79
N THR A 71 12.25 -9.33 -25.66
CA THR A 71 11.59 -9.63 -24.37
C THR A 71 12.21 -10.83 -23.65
N ALA A 72 13.02 -11.63 -24.33
CA ALA A 72 13.64 -12.82 -23.78
C ALA A 72 14.60 -12.53 -22.61
N ASP A 73 15.21 -11.34 -22.60
CA ASP A 73 16.16 -10.88 -21.57
C ASP A 73 15.55 -9.90 -20.56
N ALA A 74 14.22 -9.75 -20.53
CA ALA A 74 13.56 -8.96 -19.51
C ALA A 74 13.43 -9.75 -18.20
N PHE A 75 13.70 -9.08 -17.08
CA PHE A 75 13.58 -9.63 -15.73
C PHE A 75 12.44 -8.95 -14.99
N LEU A 76 11.71 -9.71 -14.19
CA LEU A 76 10.62 -9.25 -13.37
C LEU A 76 10.90 -9.62 -11.91
N SER A 77 10.72 -8.66 -11.00
CA SER A 77 10.69 -8.88 -9.55
C SER A 77 9.56 -8.06 -8.94
N GLY A 78 9.06 -8.49 -7.79
CA GLY A 78 7.97 -7.78 -7.12
C GLY A 78 7.59 -8.41 -5.79
N GLN A 79 6.78 -7.68 -5.04
CA GLN A 79 6.22 -8.17 -3.77
C GLN A 79 4.81 -7.61 -3.57
N ILE A 80 3.99 -8.36 -2.84
CA ILE A 80 2.71 -7.91 -2.32
C ILE A 80 2.91 -7.58 -0.85
N THR A 81 2.38 -6.44 -0.40
CA THR A 81 2.48 -6.01 1.00
C THR A 81 1.08 -5.66 1.51
N ASP A 82 0.67 -6.27 2.62
CA ASP A 82 -0.58 -5.90 3.28
C ASP A 82 -0.44 -4.52 3.94
N GLN A 83 -1.22 -3.58 3.45
CA GLN A 83 -1.26 -2.22 4.00
C GLN A 83 -2.02 -2.13 5.33
N GLN A 84 -2.78 -3.16 5.69
CA GLN A 84 -3.43 -3.24 7.00
C GLN A 84 -2.45 -3.68 8.11
N GLY A 85 -1.27 -4.19 7.79
CA GLY A 85 -0.18 -4.35 8.77
C GLY A 85 0.37 -3.03 9.31
N LEU A 86 -0.02 -1.88 8.72
CA LEU A 86 0.42 -0.55 9.09
C LEU A 86 -0.70 0.25 9.80
N LEU A 87 -0.30 1.24 10.62
CA LEU A 87 -1.26 2.16 11.23
C LEU A 87 -1.87 3.07 10.17
N ASN A 88 -3.19 2.99 10.00
CA ASN A 88 -3.90 3.82 9.03
C ASN A 88 -4.19 5.20 9.61
N LEU A 89 -3.62 6.24 8.99
CA LEU A 89 -3.81 7.64 9.40
C LEU A 89 -5.28 8.06 9.43
N ARG A 90 -6.12 7.49 8.55
CA ARG A 90 -7.55 7.78 8.53
C ARG A 90 -8.26 7.38 9.83
N ASN A 91 -7.70 6.47 10.61
CA ASN A 91 -8.25 6.08 11.92
C ASN A 91 -8.21 7.22 12.95
N LEU A 92 -7.35 8.23 12.77
CA LEU A 92 -7.32 9.41 13.63
C LEU A 92 -8.63 10.23 13.58
N ALA A 93 -9.37 10.18 12.47
CA ALA A 93 -10.66 10.84 12.36
C ALA A 93 -11.78 9.93 12.87
N GLY A 94 -12.43 10.33 13.94
CA GLY A 94 -13.75 9.85 14.34
C GLY A 94 -14.86 10.62 13.61
N ASP A 95 -16.12 10.43 14.01
CA ASP A 95 -17.27 11.05 13.34
C ASP A 95 -17.24 12.59 13.40
N LYS A 96 -16.86 13.16 14.52
CA LYS A 96 -16.82 14.63 14.73
C LYS A 96 -15.61 15.10 15.54
N GLN A 97 -14.78 14.20 15.98
CA GLN A 97 -13.62 14.47 16.82
C GLN A 97 -12.51 13.47 16.52
N VAL A 98 -11.31 13.77 16.99
CA VAL A 98 -10.19 12.83 16.89
C VAL A 98 -10.51 11.57 17.68
N ASP A 99 -10.28 10.40 17.08
CA ASP A 99 -10.50 9.10 17.74
C ASP A 99 -9.43 8.88 18.82
N ALA A 100 -9.88 8.78 20.08
CA ALA A 100 -8.98 8.68 21.23
C ALA A 100 -8.16 7.38 21.26
N THR A 101 -8.65 6.29 20.64
CA THR A 101 -7.92 5.02 20.58
C THR A 101 -6.81 5.10 19.55
N ALA A 102 -7.13 5.57 18.35
CA ALA A 102 -6.13 5.80 17.32
C ALA A 102 -5.06 6.81 17.78
N GLN A 103 -5.48 7.92 18.42
CA GLN A 103 -4.55 8.90 18.95
C GLN A 103 -3.55 8.29 19.94
N ARG A 104 -3.99 7.38 20.83
CA ARG A 104 -3.09 6.68 21.76
C ARG A 104 -2.13 5.73 21.02
N GLN A 105 -2.59 5.05 19.98
CA GLN A 105 -1.72 4.18 19.16
C GLN A 105 -0.63 4.99 18.46
N PHE A 106 -1.03 6.06 17.77
CA PHE A 106 -0.08 6.96 17.11
C PHE A 106 0.84 7.67 18.12
N ALA A 107 0.34 7.99 19.30
CA ALA A 107 1.14 8.57 20.35
C ALA A 107 2.33 7.66 20.76
N ARG A 108 2.07 6.36 20.90
CA ARG A 108 3.15 5.38 21.18
C ARG A 108 4.14 5.27 20.03
N LEU A 109 3.67 5.32 18.79
CA LEU A 109 4.55 5.32 17.61
C LEU A 109 5.42 6.58 17.59
N PHE A 110 4.85 7.77 17.86
CA PHE A 110 5.61 9.02 17.90
C PHE A 110 6.68 8.99 19.01
N ASP A 111 6.34 8.45 20.20
CA ASP A 111 7.32 8.27 21.28
C ASP A 111 8.44 7.29 20.87
N TYR A 112 8.08 6.17 20.26
CA TYR A 112 9.05 5.19 19.76
C TYR A 112 10.04 5.78 18.75
N LEU A 113 9.53 6.65 17.86
CA LEU A 113 10.32 7.30 16.82
C LEU A 113 11.00 8.60 17.31
N GLY A 114 10.78 9.02 18.56
CA GLY A 114 11.29 10.28 19.09
C GLY A 114 10.72 11.52 18.42
N LEU A 115 9.50 11.45 17.87
CA LEU A 115 8.84 12.55 17.19
C LEU A 115 8.05 13.44 18.15
N PRO A 116 8.01 14.78 17.90
CA PRO A 116 7.25 15.71 18.75
C PRO A 116 5.75 15.42 18.75
N ARG A 117 5.13 15.34 19.93
CA ARG A 117 3.69 15.15 20.10
C ARG A 117 2.84 16.24 19.42
N GLN A 118 3.35 17.46 19.35
CA GLN A 118 2.69 18.57 18.66
C GLN A 118 2.45 18.25 17.17
N GLN A 119 3.36 17.53 16.52
CA GLN A 119 3.17 17.09 15.12
C GLN A 119 2.03 16.07 14.99
N LEU A 120 1.87 15.19 15.99
CA LEU A 120 0.73 14.27 16.03
C LEU A 120 -0.59 15.02 16.15
N ASP A 121 -0.66 16.02 17.04
CA ASP A 121 -1.87 16.81 17.25
C ASP A 121 -2.26 17.59 15.98
N GLN A 122 -1.27 18.18 15.28
CA GLN A 122 -1.48 18.82 13.99
C GLN A 122 -1.99 17.82 12.94
N LEU A 123 -1.36 16.64 12.85
CA LEU A 123 -1.75 15.60 11.93
C LEU A 123 -3.17 15.12 12.19
N ALA A 124 -3.53 14.85 13.45
CA ALA A 124 -4.86 14.39 13.83
C ALA A 124 -5.96 15.41 13.49
N GLN A 125 -5.70 16.71 13.73
CA GLN A 125 -6.61 17.77 13.34
C GLN A 125 -6.73 17.90 11.81
N ALA A 126 -5.63 17.79 11.07
CA ALA A 126 -5.65 17.86 9.62
C ALA A 126 -6.45 16.70 9.01
N VAL A 127 -6.25 15.46 9.50
CA VAL A 127 -7.04 14.29 9.07
C VAL A 127 -8.52 14.50 9.35
N LEU A 128 -8.88 14.95 10.56
CA LEU A 128 -10.26 15.19 10.95
C LEU A 128 -10.91 16.24 10.04
N LEU A 129 -10.26 17.37 9.80
CA LEU A 129 -10.77 18.43 8.94
C LEU A 129 -10.95 17.96 7.49
N ALA A 130 -9.96 17.24 6.95
CA ALA A 130 -10.02 16.73 5.58
C ALA A 130 -11.12 15.69 5.38
N THR A 131 -11.43 14.88 6.42
CA THR A 131 -12.45 13.83 6.34
C THR A 131 -13.85 14.33 6.66
N THR A 132 -14.02 15.29 7.58
CA THR A 132 -15.35 15.82 7.96
C THR A 132 -15.95 16.73 6.91
N ARG A 133 -15.11 17.36 6.09
CA ARG A 133 -15.52 18.31 5.04
C ARG A 133 -15.33 17.78 3.64
N GLU A 134 -15.19 16.50 3.48
CA GLU A 134 -15.05 15.85 2.18
C GLU A 134 -16.29 16.17 1.31
N GLY A 135 -16.08 16.93 0.23
CA GLY A 135 -17.17 17.36 -0.66
C GLY A 135 -17.63 18.82 -0.52
N GLU A 136 -17.13 19.62 0.44
CA GLU A 136 -17.41 21.04 0.50
C GLU A 136 -16.50 21.85 -0.45
N PRO A 137 -17.05 22.72 -1.33
CA PRO A 137 -16.30 23.27 -2.46
C PRO A 137 -15.27 24.36 -2.12
N ASN A 138 -15.23 24.91 -0.90
CA ASN A 138 -14.35 26.00 -0.56
C ASN A 138 -13.69 25.80 0.80
N ASN A 139 -12.38 25.68 0.82
CA ASN A 139 -11.52 25.70 2.03
C ASN A 139 -11.32 24.37 2.77
N THR A 140 -11.59 23.24 2.15
CA THR A 140 -11.28 21.92 2.73
C THR A 140 -9.84 21.54 2.39
N PRO A 141 -9.00 21.20 3.36
CA PRO A 141 -7.67 20.65 3.06
C PRO A 141 -7.80 19.38 2.22
N LEU A 142 -7.02 19.30 1.14
CA LEU A 142 -6.98 18.10 0.32
C LEU A 142 -6.51 16.92 1.16
N LEU A 143 -7.18 15.77 1.01
CA LEU A 143 -6.75 14.54 1.64
C LEU A 143 -5.53 13.99 0.85
N PRO A 144 -4.37 13.81 1.51
CA PRO A 144 -3.24 13.16 0.88
C PRO A 144 -3.60 11.75 0.41
N GLN A 145 -3.03 11.34 -0.71
CA GLN A 145 -3.20 9.97 -1.25
C GLN A 145 -2.01 9.07 -0.90
N SER A 146 -0.96 9.65 -0.32
CA SER A 146 0.24 8.93 0.11
C SER A 146 0.87 9.58 1.33
N VAL A 147 1.63 8.80 2.08
CA VAL A 147 2.38 9.28 3.26
C VAL A 147 3.35 10.40 2.89
N ALA A 148 3.94 10.35 1.69
CA ALA A 148 4.86 11.40 1.21
C ALA A 148 4.21 12.78 1.11
N GLN A 149 2.89 12.86 0.92
CA GLN A 149 2.14 14.10 0.79
C GLN A 149 1.76 14.73 2.14
N LEU A 150 2.08 14.13 3.28
CA LEU A 150 1.84 14.70 4.60
C LEU A 150 2.55 16.06 4.82
N GLY A 151 3.53 16.38 3.99
CA GLY A 151 4.14 17.71 3.93
C GLY A 151 3.12 18.82 3.62
N TRP A 152 2.02 18.52 2.93
CA TRP A 152 0.95 19.50 2.69
C TRP A 152 0.27 19.97 3.98
N TRP A 153 0.31 19.14 5.03
CA TRP A 153 -0.23 19.42 6.36
C TRP A 153 0.85 19.93 7.32
N GLY A 154 2.04 20.28 6.79
CA GLY A 154 3.11 20.89 7.57
C GLY A 154 4.02 19.93 8.32
N LEU A 155 3.94 18.61 8.07
CA LEU A 155 4.90 17.67 8.65
C LEU A 155 6.29 17.87 8.02
N PRO A 156 7.35 17.92 8.84
CA PRO A 156 8.72 17.95 8.34
C PRO A 156 9.06 16.66 7.57
N GLN A 157 9.87 16.80 6.51
CA GLN A 157 10.28 15.66 5.67
C GLN A 157 10.97 14.55 6.48
N GLN A 158 11.74 14.91 7.50
CA GLN A 158 12.38 13.95 8.40
C GLN A 158 11.35 13.11 9.17
N SER A 159 10.28 13.74 9.66
CA SER A 159 9.20 13.04 10.37
C SER A 159 8.40 12.14 9.44
N ILE A 160 8.16 12.59 8.19
CA ILE A 160 7.51 11.78 7.16
C ILE A 160 8.35 10.54 6.84
N ALA A 161 9.66 10.68 6.66
CA ALA A 161 10.56 9.57 6.40
C ALA A 161 10.59 8.56 7.55
N ALA A 162 10.56 9.04 8.80
CA ALA A 162 10.52 8.18 9.98
C ALA A 162 9.18 7.43 10.12
N LEU A 163 8.07 8.06 9.75
CA LEU A 163 6.72 7.47 9.82
C LEU A 163 6.44 6.50 8.66
N ALA A 164 7.01 6.72 7.48
CA ALA A 164 6.69 5.98 6.27
C ALA A 164 6.70 4.45 6.38
N PRO A 165 7.60 3.80 7.16
CA PRO A 165 7.60 2.35 7.33
C PRO A 165 6.46 1.81 8.20
N TYR A 166 5.76 2.66 8.98
CA TYR A 166 4.83 2.25 10.03
C TYR A 166 3.39 2.71 9.78
N VAL A 167 3.19 3.59 8.80
CA VAL A 167 1.88 4.20 8.58
C VAL A 167 1.43 4.07 7.13
N THR A 168 0.13 4.00 6.95
CA THR A 168 -0.51 3.99 5.64
C THR A 168 -1.65 5.01 5.60
N LEU A 169 -2.15 5.30 4.39
CA LEU A 169 -3.31 6.13 4.18
C LEU A 169 -4.29 5.40 3.25
N LEU A 170 -5.22 4.68 3.84
CA LEU A 170 -6.26 3.95 3.12
C LEU A 170 -7.53 4.80 2.98
N PRO A 171 -8.36 4.55 1.95
CA PRO A 171 -9.56 5.35 1.70
C PRO A 171 -10.62 5.24 2.80
N VAL A 172 -10.61 4.17 3.58
CA VAL A 172 -11.52 3.92 4.69
C VAL A 172 -10.75 3.60 5.98
N ARG A 173 -11.40 3.69 7.12
CA ARG A 173 -10.84 3.23 8.40
C ARG A 173 -10.67 1.71 8.38
N THR A 174 -9.56 1.23 8.93
CA THR A 174 -9.22 -0.20 8.97
C THR A 174 -8.66 -0.58 10.33
N LEU A 175 -8.89 -1.81 10.74
CA LEU A 175 -8.16 -2.39 11.86
C LEU A 175 -6.73 -2.74 11.42
N VAL A 176 -5.80 -2.79 12.37
CA VAL A 176 -4.44 -3.27 12.11
C VAL A 176 -4.46 -4.79 12.09
N ASN A 177 -3.96 -5.39 11.02
CA ASN A 177 -3.74 -6.82 10.95
C ASN A 177 -2.43 -7.17 11.65
N LEU A 178 -2.52 -7.80 12.81
CA LEU A 178 -1.34 -8.17 13.62
C LEU A 178 -0.55 -9.34 13.04
N ASN A 179 -1.12 -10.08 12.09
CA ASN A 179 -0.43 -11.21 11.45
C ASN A 179 0.52 -10.75 10.33
N THR A 180 0.40 -9.49 9.90
CA THR A 180 1.22 -8.90 8.82
C THR A 180 1.98 -7.65 9.27
N ALA A 181 1.81 -7.21 10.54
CA ALA A 181 2.42 -6.02 11.13
C ALA A 181 3.89 -6.24 11.55
#